data_bf9cc4677ed3cf37186f10b02665ec4a
#
_entry.id   bf9cc4677ed3cf37186f10b02665ec4a
#
_cell.length_a   1.000
_cell.length_b   1.000
_cell.length_c   1.000
_cell.angle_alpha   90.00
_cell.angle_beta   90.00
_cell.angle_gamma   90.00
#
_symmetry.space_group_name_H-M   'P 1'
#
loop_
_entity.id
_entity.type
_entity.pdbx_description
1 polymer ?
#
loop_
_entity_poly.entity_id
_entity_poly.type
_entity_poly.pdbx_seq_one_letter_code
_entity_poly.pdbx_strand_id
1 'polypeptide(L)'
;LPTWYGLIRFGTKADVLAALNDPAQRAALTQEAAPMMSLWSALVVRRVQSAANAELIGKTLAEIANLRGNTPLDVMIDLSLEEDLDAHFLAASMGHNDVPAVGALLKHPNVMIGASDGGAHILSFSTYGDTGYLFSKFVRDSQSLSIETAIRKITAEPAEIWGIQDRGHLVPGYIADITI
;
A
#
# COMPACT_ATOMS: atom_id res chain seq x y z
N LEU A 1 -0.62 15.83 9.52
CA LEU A 1 -1.98 15.65 10.08
C LEU A 1 -1.91 15.44 11.61
N PRO A 2 -1.57 16.50 12.42
CA PRO A 2 -1.36 16.33 13.86
C PRO A 2 -2.61 15.87 14.62
N THR A 3 -3.79 16.41 14.28
CA THR A 3 -5.05 16.05 14.93
C THR A 3 -5.41 14.60 14.66
N TRP A 4 -5.33 14.15 13.41
CA TRP A 4 -5.52 12.75 13.02
C TRP A 4 -4.54 11.83 13.74
N TYR A 5 -3.25 12.20 13.75
CA TYR A 5 -2.22 11.41 14.41
C TYR A 5 -2.49 11.25 15.91
N GLY A 6 -2.84 12.34 16.58
CA GLY A 6 -3.18 12.33 18.00
C GLY A 6 -4.36 11.41 18.29
N LEU A 7 -5.42 11.51 17.50
CA LEU A 7 -6.63 10.72 17.66
C LEU A 7 -6.38 9.22 17.42
N ILE A 8 -5.69 8.86 16.33
CA ILE A 8 -5.44 7.45 15.96
C ILE A 8 -4.41 6.80 16.91
N ARG A 9 -3.41 7.54 17.35
CA ARG A 9 -2.31 6.98 18.14
C ARG A 9 -2.59 6.87 19.62
N PHE A 10 -3.32 7.82 20.17
CA PHE A 10 -3.50 7.96 21.62
C PHE A 10 -4.97 7.87 22.06
N GLY A 11 -5.89 7.98 21.12
CA GLY A 11 -7.31 7.82 21.43
C GLY A 11 -7.71 6.35 21.58
N THR A 12 -8.66 6.12 22.48
CA THR A 12 -9.38 4.85 22.53
C THR A 12 -10.38 4.78 21.36
N LYS A 13 -10.95 3.62 21.10
CA LYS A 13 -12.05 3.47 20.12
C LYS A 13 -13.19 4.44 20.43
N ALA A 14 -13.55 4.61 21.70
CA ALA A 14 -14.59 5.53 22.12
C ALA A 14 -14.25 7.00 21.82
N ASP A 15 -12.99 7.40 22.04
CA ASP A 15 -12.52 8.76 21.72
C ASP A 15 -12.58 9.03 20.21
N VAL A 16 -12.19 8.05 19.39
CA VAL A 16 -12.26 8.16 17.92
C VAL A 16 -13.71 8.31 17.47
N LEU A 17 -14.61 7.46 17.95
CA LEU A 17 -16.04 7.53 17.62
C LEU A 17 -16.65 8.87 18.06
N ALA A 18 -16.30 9.36 19.26
CA ALA A 18 -16.78 10.63 19.76
C ALA A 18 -16.28 11.80 18.88
N ALA A 19 -15.00 11.81 18.53
CA ALA A 19 -14.42 12.86 17.70
C ALA A 19 -15.00 12.88 16.28
N LEU A 20 -15.23 11.73 15.67
CA LEU A 20 -15.82 11.65 14.32
C LEU A 20 -17.31 12.02 14.30
N ASN A 21 -18.02 11.87 15.42
CA ASN A 21 -19.41 12.31 15.58
C ASN A 21 -19.54 13.80 15.99
N ASP A 22 -18.49 14.43 16.53
CA ASP A 22 -18.51 15.84 16.90
C ASP A 22 -18.32 16.73 15.66
N PRO A 23 -19.29 17.60 15.31
CA PRO A 23 -19.20 18.40 14.09
C PRO A 23 -17.99 19.33 14.03
N ALA A 24 -17.55 19.88 15.17
CA ALA A 24 -16.41 20.80 15.21
C ALA A 24 -15.09 20.05 15.02
N GLN A 25 -14.94 18.90 15.67
CA GLN A 25 -13.77 18.05 15.50
C GLN A 25 -13.72 17.46 14.08
N ARG A 26 -14.85 16.99 13.56
CA ARG A 26 -14.95 16.52 12.17
C ARG A 26 -14.54 17.60 11.16
N ALA A 27 -15.00 18.85 11.35
CA ALA A 27 -14.59 19.96 10.48
C ALA A 27 -13.07 20.22 10.55
N ALA A 28 -12.48 20.18 11.73
CA ALA A 28 -11.04 20.34 11.91
C ALA A 28 -10.25 19.22 11.23
N LEU A 29 -10.67 17.96 11.40
CA LEU A 29 -10.07 16.80 10.74
C LEU A 29 -10.16 16.89 9.21
N THR A 30 -11.31 17.34 8.69
CA THR A 30 -11.54 17.54 7.26
C THR A 30 -10.65 18.63 6.69
N GLN A 31 -10.54 19.76 7.38
CA GLN A 31 -9.66 20.86 6.97
C GLN A 31 -8.19 20.43 6.95
N GLU A 32 -7.75 19.69 7.94
CA GLU A 32 -6.38 19.19 8.02
C GLU A 32 -6.06 18.19 6.90
N ALA A 33 -7.03 17.37 6.51
CA ALA A 33 -6.90 16.33 5.48
C ALA A 33 -7.09 16.86 4.05
N ALA A 34 -7.64 18.05 3.86
CA ALA A 34 -7.96 18.65 2.57
C ALA A 34 -6.80 18.65 1.54
N PRO A 35 -5.53 18.93 1.91
CA PRO A 35 -4.41 18.87 0.97
C PRO A 35 -4.16 17.48 0.36
N MET A 36 -4.70 16.42 0.96
CA MET A 36 -4.54 15.03 0.52
C MET A 36 -5.82 14.50 -0.16
N MET A 37 -6.70 15.37 -0.65
CA MET A 37 -8.00 14.96 -1.21
C MET A 37 -7.88 13.96 -2.37
N SER A 38 -6.84 14.07 -3.20
CA SER A 38 -6.60 13.11 -4.29
C SER A 38 -6.34 11.69 -3.77
N LEU A 39 -5.65 11.58 -2.63
CA LEU A 39 -5.44 10.28 -1.96
C LEU A 39 -6.75 9.72 -1.42
N TRP A 40 -7.52 10.53 -0.69
CA TRP A 40 -8.81 10.09 -0.15
C TRP A 40 -9.76 9.65 -1.27
N SER A 41 -9.82 10.40 -2.36
CA SER A 41 -10.65 10.08 -3.52
C SER A 41 -10.35 8.70 -4.12
N ALA A 42 -9.09 8.31 -4.12
CA ALA A 42 -8.61 7.07 -4.72
C ALA A 42 -8.69 5.84 -3.79
N LEU A 43 -9.04 6.02 -2.51
CA LEU A 43 -9.22 4.88 -1.60
C LEU A 43 -10.40 4.02 -2.07
N VAL A 44 -10.21 2.71 -2.05
CA VAL A 44 -11.21 1.71 -2.41
C VAL A 44 -11.73 1.02 -1.15
N VAL A 45 -13.03 0.89 -1.00
CA VAL A 45 -13.63 0.10 0.09
C VAL A 45 -13.26 -1.37 -0.10
N ARG A 46 -12.54 -1.92 0.84
CA ARG A 46 -12.04 -3.30 0.78
C ARG A 46 -12.88 -4.26 1.59
N ARG A 47 -13.37 -3.81 2.75
CA ARG A 47 -14.19 -4.62 3.65
C ARG A 47 -15.13 -3.73 4.45
N VAL A 48 -16.34 -4.20 4.62
CA VAL A 48 -17.36 -3.71 5.55
C VAL A 48 -17.99 -4.91 6.26
N GLN A 49 -18.61 -4.68 7.42
CA GLN A 49 -19.27 -5.73 8.20
C GLN A 49 -20.77 -5.76 7.93
N SER A 50 -21.39 -4.59 7.74
CA SER A 50 -22.83 -4.48 7.55
C SER A 50 -23.28 -4.92 6.17
N ALA A 51 -24.40 -5.63 6.07
CA ALA A 51 -25.01 -5.96 4.80
C ALA A 51 -25.47 -4.72 4.03
N ALA A 52 -25.78 -3.63 4.72
CA ALA A 52 -26.22 -2.38 4.13
C ALA A 52 -25.13 -1.72 3.25
N ASN A 53 -23.86 -1.90 3.61
CA ASN A 53 -22.74 -1.34 2.87
C ASN A 53 -22.03 -2.34 1.95
N ALA A 54 -22.49 -3.59 1.89
CA ALA A 54 -21.82 -4.65 1.12
C ALA A 54 -21.64 -4.30 -0.37
N GLU A 55 -22.58 -3.59 -0.97
CA GLU A 55 -22.52 -3.14 -2.37
C GLU A 55 -21.44 -2.07 -2.64
N LEU A 56 -20.88 -1.48 -1.60
CA LEU A 56 -19.82 -0.47 -1.69
C LEU A 56 -18.42 -1.10 -1.83
N ILE A 57 -18.28 -2.38 -1.54
CA ILE A 57 -17.00 -3.08 -1.69
C ILE A 57 -16.53 -2.99 -3.16
N GLY A 58 -15.29 -2.59 -3.35
CA GLY A 58 -14.66 -2.41 -4.66
C GLY A 58 -14.85 -1.02 -5.26
N LYS A 59 -15.73 -0.19 -4.70
CA LYS A 59 -15.91 1.21 -5.14
C LYS A 59 -14.88 2.12 -4.49
N THR A 60 -14.47 3.15 -5.22
CA THR A 60 -13.67 4.24 -4.68
C THR A 60 -14.51 5.17 -3.81
N LEU A 61 -13.86 5.86 -2.86
CA LEU A 61 -14.56 6.87 -2.06
C LEU A 61 -15.10 8.01 -2.94
N ALA A 62 -14.45 8.33 -4.07
CA ALA A 62 -14.97 9.31 -5.02
C ALA A 62 -16.28 8.86 -5.66
N GLU A 63 -16.39 7.59 -6.08
CA GLU A 63 -17.65 7.04 -6.65
C GLU A 63 -18.77 7.07 -5.62
N ILE A 64 -18.48 6.67 -4.37
CA ILE A 64 -19.47 6.68 -3.29
C ILE A 64 -19.87 8.12 -2.93
N ALA A 65 -18.91 9.05 -2.91
CA ALA A 65 -19.16 10.46 -2.65
C ALA A 65 -20.14 11.06 -3.69
N ASN A 66 -19.95 10.73 -4.96
CA ASN A 66 -20.89 11.14 -6.00
C ASN A 66 -22.29 10.55 -5.79
N LEU A 67 -22.40 9.30 -5.32
CA LEU A 67 -23.70 8.67 -5.04
C LEU A 67 -24.41 9.28 -3.82
N ARG A 68 -23.64 9.64 -2.77
CA ARG A 68 -24.18 10.18 -1.51
C ARG A 68 -24.29 11.71 -1.51
N GLY A 69 -23.72 12.41 -2.49
CA GLY A 69 -23.67 13.88 -2.55
C GLY A 69 -22.73 14.50 -1.50
N ASN A 70 -21.67 13.78 -1.10
CA ASN A 70 -20.71 14.15 -0.07
C ASN A 70 -19.30 14.29 -0.64
N THR A 71 -18.32 14.63 0.21
CA THR A 71 -16.90 14.55 -0.14
C THR A 71 -16.34 13.13 0.10
N PRO A 72 -15.27 12.72 -0.59
CA PRO A 72 -14.63 11.43 -0.34
C PRO A 72 -14.19 11.23 1.12
N LEU A 73 -13.75 12.27 1.79
CA LEU A 73 -13.34 12.21 3.18
C LEU A 73 -14.55 12.05 4.11
N ASP A 74 -15.66 12.75 3.83
CA ASP A 74 -16.91 12.54 4.58
C ASP A 74 -17.40 11.10 4.46
N VAL A 75 -17.35 10.54 3.24
CA VAL A 75 -17.71 9.12 3.02
C VAL A 75 -16.82 8.19 3.84
N MET A 76 -15.51 8.44 3.90
CA MET A 76 -14.61 7.65 4.72
C MET A 76 -15.00 7.70 6.21
N ILE A 77 -15.28 8.90 6.71
CA ILE A 77 -15.69 9.10 8.10
C ILE A 77 -17.04 8.43 8.36
N ASP A 78 -18.02 8.65 7.49
CA ASP A 78 -19.36 8.08 7.64
C ASP A 78 -19.33 6.55 7.63
N LEU A 79 -18.63 5.93 6.65
CA LEU A 79 -18.45 4.48 6.63
C LEU A 79 -17.70 3.96 7.85
N SER A 80 -16.69 4.70 8.35
CA SER A 80 -16.00 4.31 9.57
C SER A 80 -16.92 4.30 10.78
N LEU A 81 -17.85 5.25 10.87
CA LEU A 81 -18.87 5.31 11.92
C LEU A 81 -19.94 4.23 11.75
N GLU A 82 -20.47 4.06 10.53
CA GLU A 82 -21.47 3.04 10.17
C GLU A 82 -20.99 1.61 10.47
N GLU A 83 -19.68 1.36 10.34
CA GLU A 83 -19.04 0.07 10.56
C GLU A 83 -18.30 -0.06 11.91
N ASP A 84 -18.58 0.84 12.85
CA ASP A 84 -17.97 0.84 14.20
C ASP A 84 -16.43 0.79 14.15
N LEU A 85 -15.83 1.54 13.23
CA LEU A 85 -14.40 1.61 12.90
C LEU A 85 -13.80 0.31 12.30
N ASP A 86 -14.60 -0.62 11.83
CA ASP A 86 -14.15 -1.85 11.17
C ASP A 86 -14.34 -1.83 9.63
N ALA A 87 -14.49 -0.64 9.05
CA ALA A 87 -14.36 -0.44 7.61
C ALA A 87 -12.88 -0.47 7.20
N HIS A 88 -12.55 -1.22 6.14
CA HIS A 88 -11.19 -1.27 5.61
C HIS A 88 -11.13 -0.59 4.24
N PHE A 89 -10.16 0.28 4.09
CA PHE A 89 -9.90 1.02 2.86
C PHE A 89 -8.53 0.63 2.30
N LEU A 90 -8.45 0.45 1.00
CA LEU A 90 -7.23 0.12 0.29
C LEU A 90 -6.77 1.33 -0.54
N ALA A 91 -5.56 1.78 -0.31
CA ALA A 91 -4.88 2.74 -1.18
C ALA A 91 -4.19 2.00 -2.32
N ALA A 92 -4.97 1.52 -3.29
CA ALA A 92 -4.47 0.69 -4.40
C ALA A 92 -3.44 1.40 -5.30
N SER A 93 -3.38 2.73 -5.22
CA SER A 93 -2.51 3.57 -6.06
C SER A 93 -1.37 4.25 -5.30
N MET A 94 -1.06 3.85 -4.07
CA MET A 94 0.09 4.39 -3.35
C MET A 94 1.37 3.65 -3.73
N GLY A 95 2.39 4.43 -4.13
CA GLY A 95 3.71 3.93 -4.50
C GLY A 95 3.75 3.21 -5.84
N HIS A 96 4.90 3.15 -6.47
CA HIS A 96 5.26 2.34 -7.65
C HIS A 96 4.24 2.26 -8.81
N ASN A 97 3.35 3.24 -8.95
CA ASN A 97 2.29 3.24 -9.98
C ASN A 97 2.80 3.63 -11.36
N ASP A 98 3.88 4.41 -11.41
CA ASP A 98 4.54 4.73 -12.66
C ASP A 98 5.45 3.56 -13.07
N VAL A 99 4.84 2.55 -13.70
CA VAL A 99 5.54 1.34 -14.12
C VAL A 99 6.73 1.63 -15.03
N PRO A 100 6.65 2.55 -16.01
CA PRO A 100 7.81 2.96 -16.80
C PRO A 100 8.94 3.54 -15.95
N ALA A 101 8.66 4.46 -15.04
CA ALA A 101 9.66 5.08 -14.19
C ALA A 101 10.30 4.06 -13.23
N VAL A 102 9.50 3.20 -12.60
CA VAL A 102 10.00 2.13 -11.73
C VAL A 102 10.83 1.13 -12.53
N GLY A 103 10.39 0.75 -13.73
CA GLY A 103 11.15 -0.11 -14.63
C GLY A 103 12.51 0.47 -15.03
N ALA A 104 12.57 1.79 -15.25
CA ALA A 104 13.84 2.49 -15.49
C ALA A 104 14.76 2.49 -14.26
N LEU A 105 14.21 2.71 -13.06
CA LEU A 105 14.96 2.61 -11.80
C LEU A 105 15.51 1.20 -11.57
N LEU A 106 14.70 0.17 -11.79
CA LEU A 106 15.12 -1.21 -11.64
C LEU A 106 16.25 -1.62 -12.61
N LYS A 107 16.35 -0.97 -13.78
CA LYS A 107 17.46 -1.17 -14.73
C LYS A 107 18.73 -0.44 -14.32
N HIS A 108 18.62 0.58 -13.48
CA HIS A 108 19.75 1.45 -13.18
C HIS A 108 20.83 0.67 -12.39
N PRO A 109 22.11 0.75 -12.77
CA PRO A 109 23.17 -0.04 -12.15
C PRO A 109 23.44 0.33 -10.68
N ASN A 110 23.08 1.53 -10.25
CA ASN A 110 23.27 2.02 -8.89
C ASN A 110 22.00 1.87 -8.03
N VAL A 111 20.99 1.16 -8.49
CA VAL A 111 19.75 0.89 -7.76
C VAL A 111 19.62 -0.59 -7.47
N MET A 112 19.68 -0.93 -6.22
CA MET A 112 19.44 -2.29 -5.72
C MET A 112 18.00 -2.45 -5.29
N ILE A 113 17.44 -3.65 -5.44
CA ILE A 113 16.20 -4.03 -4.80
C ILE A 113 16.47 -4.27 -3.31
N GLY A 114 15.80 -3.52 -2.46
CA GLY A 114 15.93 -3.63 -1.00
C GLY A 114 14.95 -4.64 -0.39
N ALA A 115 14.58 -4.37 0.85
CA ALA A 115 13.61 -5.18 1.58
C ALA A 115 12.17 -4.73 1.30
N SER A 116 11.22 -5.64 1.48
CA SER A 116 9.80 -5.33 1.59
C SER A 116 9.42 -5.12 3.06
N ASP A 117 8.26 -4.51 3.30
CA ASP A 117 7.64 -4.48 4.63
C ASP A 117 6.83 -5.76 4.94
N GLY A 118 7.06 -6.83 4.20
CA GLY A 118 6.38 -8.11 4.40
C GLY A 118 6.56 -8.63 5.83
N GLY A 119 5.42 -8.87 6.50
CA GLY A 119 5.41 -9.27 7.91
C GLY A 119 5.26 -8.13 8.91
N ALA A 120 5.51 -6.89 8.52
CA ALA A 120 5.23 -5.71 9.32
C ALA A 120 3.84 -5.16 8.97
N HIS A 121 3.13 -4.60 9.97
CA HIS A 121 1.90 -3.84 9.76
C HIS A 121 0.84 -4.56 8.87
N ILE A 122 0.57 -5.82 9.11
CA ILE A 122 -0.30 -6.68 8.28
C ILE A 122 -1.65 -6.02 7.94
N LEU A 123 -2.19 -5.19 8.82
CA LEU A 123 -3.43 -4.46 8.59
C LEU A 123 -3.26 -3.23 7.69
N SER A 124 -2.03 -2.71 7.57
CA SER A 124 -1.73 -1.47 6.84
C SER A 124 -1.05 -1.72 5.50
N PHE A 125 -0.21 -2.75 5.41
CA PHE A 125 0.56 -3.06 4.21
C PHE A 125 0.41 -4.53 3.83
N SER A 126 0.29 -4.78 2.52
CA SER A 126 0.29 -6.12 1.96
C SER A 126 1.42 -6.20 0.94
N THR A 127 2.63 -6.39 1.44
CA THR A 127 3.87 -6.45 0.62
C THR A 127 4.44 -7.86 0.53
N TYR A 128 3.70 -8.85 0.99
CA TYR A 128 4.02 -10.25 0.74
C TYR A 128 3.95 -10.54 -0.76
N GLY A 129 4.93 -11.24 -1.28
CA GLY A 129 4.98 -11.59 -2.71
C GLY A 129 5.61 -10.50 -3.59
N ASP A 130 6.39 -9.59 -3.02
CA ASP A 130 7.16 -8.57 -3.73
C ASP A 130 8.06 -9.15 -4.82
N THR A 131 8.75 -10.26 -4.58
CA THR A 131 9.52 -10.99 -5.60
C THR A 131 8.63 -11.53 -6.71
N GLY A 132 7.46 -12.10 -6.38
CA GLY A 132 6.45 -12.52 -7.35
C GLY A 132 5.93 -11.33 -8.17
N TYR A 133 5.76 -10.18 -7.55
CA TYR A 133 5.35 -8.95 -8.23
C TYR A 133 6.44 -8.44 -9.19
N LEU A 134 7.71 -8.53 -8.82
CA LEU A 134 8.83 -8.21 -9.71
C LEU A 134 8.74 -8.99 -11.01
N PHE A 135 8.57 -10.31 -10.93
CA PHE A 135 8.47 -11.17 -12.11
C PHE A 135 7.19 -10.97 -12.90
N SER A 136 6.04 -10.91 -12.22
CA SER A 136 4.75 -10.74 -12.90
C SER A 136 4.65 -9.38 -13.58
N LYS A 137 4.99 -8.31 -12.88
CA LYS A 137 4.76 -6.94 -13.34
C LYS A 137 5.86 -6.44 -14.28
N PHE A 138 7.13 -6.63 -13.89
CA PHE A 138 8.25 -6.02 -14.61
C PHE A 138 8.92 -6.93 -15.65
N VAL A 139 8.80 -8.25 -15.49
CA VAL A 139 9.30 -9.20 -16.52
C VAL A 139 8.18 -9.58 -17.48
N ARG A 140 7.06 -10.14 -16.98
CA ARG A 140 6.00 -10.69 -17.83
C ARG A 140 5.13 -9.60 -18.46
N ASP A 141 4.53 -8.71 -17.66
CA ASP A 141 3.49 -7.79 -18.13
C ASP A 141 4.08 -6.57 -18.86
N SER A 142 4.99 -5.83 -18.22
CA SER A 142 5.57 -4.62 -18.81
C SER A 142 6.83 -4.86 -19.64
N GLN A 143 7.42 -6.05 -19.51
CA GLN A 143 8.69 -6.42 -20.19
C GLN A 143 9.79 -5.38 -19.96
N SER A 144 9.74 -4.70 -18.82
CA SER A 144 10.75 -3.71 -18.44
C SER A 144 12.09 -4.33 -18.09
N LEU A 145 12.11 -5.58 -17.62
CA LEU A 145 13.31 -6.35 -17.30
C LEU A 145 13.32 -7.67 -18.05
N SER A 146 14.52 -8.14 -18.44
CA SER A 146 14.66 -9.55 -18.77
C SER A 146 14.62 -10.40 -17.51
N ILE A 147 14.30 -11.69 -17.65
CA ILE A 147 14.26 -12.63 -16.53
C ILE A 147 15.63 -12.75 -15.85
N GLU A 148 16.72 -12.76 -16.65
CA GLU A 148 18.09 -12.84 -16.15
C GLU A 148 18.44 -11.61 -15.30
N THR A 149 18.05 -10.42 -15.78
CA THR A 149 18.26 -9.17 -15.01
C THR A 149 17.47 -9.20 -13.71
N ALA A 150 16.22 -9.63 -13.73
CA ALA A 150 15.40 -9.70 -12.53
C ALA A 150 15.98 -10.69 -11.50
N ILE A 151 16.41 -11.88 -11.95
CA ILE A 151 17.07 -12.88 -11.11
C ILE A 151 18.35 -12.30 -10.51
N ARG A 152 19.23 -11.71 -11.33
CA ARG A 152 20.47 -11.10 -10.86
C ARG A 152 20.21 -10.05 -9.76
N LYS A 153 19.19 -9.22 -9.95
CA LYS A 153 18.82 -8.14 -9.01
C LYS A 153 18.35 -8.63 -7.64
N ILE A 154 17.92 -9.86 -7.50
CA ILE A 154 17.48 -10.44 -6.22
C ILE A 154 18.42 -11.56 -5.72
N THR A 155 19.51 -11.84 -6.42
CA THR A 155 20.49 -12.89 -6.04
C THR A 155 21.92 -12.38 -6.04
N ALA A 156 22.56 -12.32 -7.19
CA ALA A 156 23.97 -11.96 -7.32
C ALA A 156 24.26 -10.52 -6.90
N GLU A 157 23.45 -9.57 -7.35
CA GLU A 157 23.66 -8.15 -7.06
C GLU A 157 23.62 -7.84 -5.56
N PRO A 158 22.61 -8.25 -4.77
CA PRO A 158 22.65 -8.07 -3.31
C PRO A 158 23.81 -8.84 -2.64
N ALA A 159 24.16 -10.03 -3.12
CA ALA A 159 25.30 -10.76 -2.58
C ALA A 159 26.63 -10.00 -2.78
N GLU A 160 26.85 -9.45 -3.96
CA GLU A 160 28.02 -8.63 -4.28
C GLU A 160 28.07 -7.35 -3.45
N ILE A 161 26.95 -6.63 -3.33
CA ILE A 161 26.89 -5.35 -2.58
C ILE A 161 27.10 -5.55 -1.08
N TRP A 162 26.53 -6.59 -0.51
CA TRP A 162 26.66 -6.89 0.93
C TRP A 162 27.90 -7.73 1.27
N GLY A 163 28.72 -8.09 0.27
CA GLY A 163 29.92 -8.89 0.47
C GLY A 163 29.64 -10.32 0.95
N ILE A 164 28.46 -10.86 0.59
CA ILE A 164 28.12 -12.26 0.88
C ILE A 164 28.88 -13.12 -0.10
N GLN A 165 29.85 -13.89 0.42
CA GLN A 165 30.67 -14.79 -0.37
C GLN A 165 29.93 -16.11 -0.61
N ASP A 166 30.32 -16.81 -1.66
CA ASP A 166 29.85 -18.16 -2.01
C ASP A 166 28.34 -18.33 -2.22
N ARG A 167 27.60 -17.24 -2.50
CA ARG A 167 26.15 -17.23 -2.75
C ARG A 167 25.79 -16.30 -3.92
N GLY A 168 24.54 -16.39 -4.38
CA GLY A 168 24.00 -15.52 -5.43
C GLY A 168 24.37 -15.92 -6.85
N HIS A 169 25.26 -16.88 -7.05
CA HIS A 169 25.66 -17.42 -8.35
C HIS A 169 25.62 -18.96 -8.37
N LEU A 170 25.25 -19.54 -9.51
CA LEU A 170 25.29 -20.99 -9.74
C LEU A 170 26.68 -21.37 -10.35
N VAL A 171 27.67 -21.49 -9.48
CA VAL A 171 29.03 -21.87 -9.87
C VAL A 171 29.56 -22.97 -8.97
N PRO A 172 30.46 -23.88 -9.50
CA PRO A 172 31.06 -24.89 -8.64
C PRO A 172 31.80 -24.31 -7.45
N GLY A 173 31.57 -24.90 -6.29
CA GLY A 173 32.15 -24.46 -5.02
C GLY A 173 31.30 -23.47 -4.20
N TYR A 174 30.23 -22.93 -4.78
CA TYR A 174 29.28 -22.08 -4.06
C TYR A 174 28.19 -22.94 -3.36
N ILE A 175 27.57 -22.34 -2.34
CA ILE A 175 26.48 -22.99 -1.60
C ILE A 175 25.26 -23.10 -2.53
N ALA A 176 24.67 -24.30 -2.57
CA ALA A 176 23.54 -24.61 -3.45
C ALA A 176 22.19 -24.22 -2.82
N ASP A 177 22.00 -22.93 -2.51
CA ASP A 177 20.70 -22.37 -2.14
C ASP A 177 19.92 -22.07 -3.43
N ILE A 178 19.13 -23.03 -3.90
CA ILE A 178 18.44 -22.98 -5.19
C ILE A 178 16.93 -22.98 -4.97
N THR A 179 16.25 -22.02 -5.60
CA THR A 179 14.79 -21.99 -5.71
C THR A 179 14.38 -22.38 -7.12
N ILE A 180 13.37 -23.27 -7.23
CA ILE A 180 12.81 -23.76 -8.51
C ILE A 180 11.37 -23.27 -8.63
#